data_7959a74405c45134ed896b9fd239aabe
#
_entry.id   7959a74405c45134ed896b9fd239aabe
#
_cell.length_a   1.000
_cell.length_b   1.000
_cell.length_c   1.000
_cell.angle_alpha   90.00
_cell.angle_beta   90.00
_cell.angle_gamma   90.00
#
_symmetry.space_group_name_H-M   'P 1'
#
loop_
_entity.id
_entity.type
_entity.pdbx_description
1 polymer ?
#
loop_
_entity_poly.entity_id
_entity_poly.type
_entity_poly.pdbx_seq_one_letter_code
_entity_poly.pdbx_strand_id
1 'polypeptide(L)'
;FSTVAFLSMNLIVIVFYRFACYFAIRVSGENIELNEISLKFGHTMLPIAFAYHVTHYLGLLLFESQTVLFRLNDPFGFGWNLFNIQNATVDYFLEPIVLWTIMVIVTLAGHMISVVLAHDLAVKIFGHQQSDKTQYIFLFITVALTLQALFVLSVP
;
A
#
# COMPACT_ATOMS: atom_id res chain seq x y z
N PHE A 1 17.34 -2.14 17.49
CA PHE A 1 15.94 -1.88 17.91
C PHE A 1 14.98 -1.84 16.71
N SER A 2 15.31 -1.11 15.65
CA SER A 2 14.46 -0.96 14.45
C SER A 2 14.20 -2.27 13.69
N THR A 3 15.19 -3.15 13.56
CA THR A 3 15.04 -4.42 12.84
C THR A 3 14.07 -5.37 13.55
N VAL A 4 14.17 -5.47 14.87
CA VAL A 4 13.26 -6.31 15.67
C VAL A 4 11.83 -5.76 15.61
N ALA A 5 11.65 -4.44 15.72
CA ALA A 5 10.36 -3.78 15.60
C ALA A 5 9.75 -4.01 14.21
N PHE A 6 10.54 -3.88 13.15
CA PHE A 6 10.10 -4.14 11.78
C PHE A 6 9.66 -5.61 11.59
N LEU A 7 10.44 -6.57 12.03
CA LEU A 7 10.09 -7.99 11.93
C LEU A 7 8.86 -8.34 12.76
N SER A 8 8.76 -7.81 14.00
CA SER A 8 7.59 -8.04 14.84
C SER A 8 6.30 -7.48 14.24
N MET A 9 6.35 -6.30 13.63
CA MET A 9 5.18 -5.70 12.98
C MET A 9 4.73 -6.52 11.77
N ASN A 10 5.65 -6.97 10.92
CA ASN A 10 5.32 -7.87 9.81
C ASN A 10 4.71 -9.19 10.30
N LEU A 11 5.26 -9.79 11.36
CA LEU A 11 4.71 -11.01 11.95
C LEU A 11 3.29 -10.80 12.47
N ILE A 12 3.02 -9.69 13.15
CA ILE A 12 1.68 -9.33 13.65
C ILE A 12 0.69 -9.25 12.48
N VAL A 13 1.04 -8.56 11.40
CA VAL A 13 0.18 -8.43 10.21
C VAL A 13 -0.12 -9.81 9.60
N ILE A 14 0.89 -10.67 9.44
CA ILE A 14 0.73 -12.02 8.90
C ILE A 14 -0.19 -12.86 9.79
N VAL A 15 0.03 -12.85 11.11
CA VAL A 15 -0.79 -13.62 12.07
C VAL A 15 -2.24 -13.12 12.05
N PHE A 16 -2.44 -11.80 12.05
CA PHE A 16 -3.76 -11.20 12.01
C PHE A 16 -4.50 -11.54 10.71
N TYR A 17 -3.82 -11.48 9.57
CA TYR A 17 -4.35 -11.86 8.28
C TYR A 17 -4.75 -13.35 8.23
N ARG A 18 -3.87 -14.25 8.68
CA ARG A 18 -4.19 -15.68 8.74
C ARG A 18 -5.33 -16.00 9.70
N PHE A 19 -5.40 -15.30 10.83
CA PHE A 19 -6.51 -15.42 11.76
C PHE A 19 -7.84 -15.02 11.10
N ALA A 20 -7.85 -13.93 10.33
CA ALA A 20 -9.03 -13.52 9.59
C ALA A 20 -9.47 -14.53 8.53
N CYS A 21 -8.53 -15.12 7.78
CA CYS A 21 -8.82 -16.19 6.84
C CYS A 21 -9.40 -17.43 7.54
N TYR A 22 -8.82 -17.82 8.68
CA TYR A 22 -9.34 -18.93 9.50
C TYR A 22 -10.77 -18.64 9.98
N PHE A 23 -11.03 -17.44 10.47
CA PHE A 23 -12.35 -17.06 10.94
C PHE A 23 -13.38 -17.01 9.79
N ALA A 24 -12.98 -16.54 8.60
CA ALA A 24 -13.84 -16.56 7.41
C ALA A 24 -14.27 -17.98 7.03
N ILE A 25 -13.34 -18.95 7.05
CA ILE A 25 -13.65 -20.36 6.83
C ILE A 25 -14.64 -20.89 7.89
N ARG A 26 -14.42 -20.56 9.16
CA ARG A 26 -15.30 -21.01 10.25
C ARG A 26 -16.72 -20.47 10.14
N VAL A 27 -16.85 -19.21 9.73
CA VAL A 27 -18.16 -18.54 9.56
C VAL A 27 -18.88 -19.07 8.31
N SER A 28 -18.14 -19.38 7.25
CA SER A 28 -18.73 -19.90 6.01
C SER A 28 -19.19 -21.36 6.13
N GLY A 29 -18.62 -22.13 7.06
CA GLY A 29 -18.91 -23.56 7.17
C GLY A 29 -18.35 -24.41 6.02
N GLU A 30 -17.59 -23.80 5.11
CA GLU A 30 -16.97 -24.48 3.98
C GLU A 30 -15.72 -25.24 4.40
N ASN A 31 -15.48 -26.39 3.78
CA ASN A 31 -14.31 -27.21 4.08
C ASN A 31 -13.17 -26.88 3.11
N ILE A 32 -12.61 -25.66 3.23
CA ILE A 32 -11.55 -25.13 2.37
C ILE A 32 -10.25 -25.05 3.16
N GLU A 33 -9.13 -25.35 2.52
CA GLU A 33 -7.82 -25.28 3.17
C GLU A 33 -7.41 -23.83 3.45
N LEU A 34 -6.88 -23.56 4.66
CA LEU A 34 -6.46 -22.23 5.09
C LEU A 34 -5.42 -21.60 4.15
N ASN A 35 -4.50 -22.41 3.63
CA ASN A 35 -3.47 -21.93 2.72
C ASN A 35 -4.07 -21.46 1.37
N GLU A 36 -5.03 -22.19 0.86
CA GLU A 36 -5.72 -21.85 -0.38
C GLU A 36 -6.46 -20.50 -0.26
N ILE A 37 -7.25 -20.34 0.80
CA ILE A 37 -7.96 -19.08 1.07
C ILE A 37 -6.98 -17.93 1.28
N SER A 38 -5.92 -18.15 2.08
CA SER A 38 -4.94 -17.10 2.36
C SER A 38 -4.24 -16.62 1.08
N LEU A 39 -3.93 -17.52 0.14
CA LEU A 39 -3.34 -17.13 -1.14
C LEU A 39 -4.32 -16.36 -2.02
N LYS A 40 -5.56 -16.84 -2.15
CA LYS A 40 -6.59 -16.21 -2.98
C LYS A 40 -6.93 -14.79 -2.50
N PHE A 41 -7.22 -14.62 -1.20
CA PHE A 41 -7.52 -13.30 -0.65
C PHE A 41 -6.30 -12.39 -0.56
N GLY A 42 -5.08 -12.94 -0.44
CA GLY A 42 -3.86 -12.16 -0.49
C GLY A 42 -3.72 -11.34 -1.78
N HIS A 43 -4.13 -11.89 -2.92
CA HIS A 43 -4.10 -11.18 -4.19
C HIS A 43 -5.07 -9.98 -4.23
N THR A 44 -6.18 -10.03 -3.51
CA THR A 44 -7.13 -8.90 -3.46
C THR A 44 -6.59 -7.69 -2.71
N MET A 45 -5.53 -7.87 -1.90
CA MET A 45 -4.87 -6.80 -1.17
C MET A 45 -3.74 -6.11 -1.96
N LEU A 46 -3.34 -6.66 -3.12
CA LEU A 46 -2.29 -6.07 -3.94
C LEU A 46 -2.57 -4.61 -4.36
N PRO A 47 -3.79 -4.23 -4.77
CA PRO A 47 -4.05 -2.85 -5.19
C PRO A 47 -3.82 -1.83 -4.07
N ILE A 48 -4.23 -2.13 -2.83
CA ILE A 48 -3.99 -1.21 -1.70
C ILE A 48 -2.51 -1.14 -1.33
N ALA A 49 -1.80 -2.27 -1.36
CA ALA A 49 -0.36 -2.30 -1.11
C ALA A 49 0.41 -1.53 -2.17
N PHE A 50 0.04 -1.67 -3.45
CA PHE A 50 0.62 -0.93 -4.56
C PHE A 50 0.34 0.58 -4.46
N ALA A 51 -0.91 0.97 -4.20
CA ALA A 51 -1.29 2.37 -4.03
C ALA A 51 -0.51 3.02 -2.88
N TYR A 52 -0.41 2.35 -1.74
CA TYR A 52 0.40 2.82 -0.61
C TYR A 52 1.88 2.99 -1.00
N HIS A 53 2.44 2.02 -1.70
CA HIS A 53 3.84 2.09 -2.11
C HIS A 53 4.11 3.27 -3.05
N VAL A 54 3.23 3.48 -4.03
CA VAL A 54 3.31 4.62 -4.95
C VAL A 54 3.23 5.93 -4.18
N THR A 55 2.24 6.09 -3.30
CA THR A 55 2.04 7.34 -2.54
C THR A 55 3.16 7.62 -1.56
N HIS A 56 3.70 6.59 -0.90
CA HIS A 56 4.81 6.75 0.04
C HIS A 56 6.08 7.30 -0.64
N TYR A 57 6.34 6.87 -1.87
CA TYR A 57 7.52 7.34 -2.62
C TYR A 57 7.23 8.50 -3.58
N LEU A 58 5.98 8.98 -3.66
CA LEU A 58 5.60 10.00 -4.64
C LEU A 58 6.39 11.31 -4.47
N GLY A 59 6.49 11.81 -3.24
CA GLY A 59 7.26 13.03 -2.96
C GLY A 59 8.74 12.86 -3.28
N LEU A 60 9.31 11.72 -2.93
CA LEU A 60 10.69 11.38 -3.22
C LEU A 60 10.93 11.28 -4.73
N LEU A 61 9.99 10.67 -5.46
CA LEU A 61 10.07 10.56 -6.92
C LEU A 61 9.96 11.91 -7.62
N LEU A 62 9.08 12.80 -7.15
CA LEU A 62 8.86 14.10 -7.80
C LEU A 62 9.96 15.13 -7.49
N PHE A 63 10.48 15.14 -6.27
CA PHE A 63 11.41 16.18 -5.82
C PHE A 63 12.84 15.68 -5.71
N GLU A 64 13.07 14.56 -5.02
CA GLU A 64 14.42 14.06 -4.81
C GLU A 64 15.05 13.45 -6.09
N SER A 65 14.24 12.99 -7.05
CA SER A 65 14.75 12.56 -8.36
C SER A 65 15.48 13.66 -9.11
N GLN A 66 15.14 14.94 -8.89
CA GLN A 66 15.84 16.08 -9.47
C GLN A 66 17.29 16.13 -8.98
N THR A 67 17.54 15.78 -7.72
CA THR A 67 18.90 15.71 -7.15
C THR A 67 19.76 14.68 -7.87
N VAL A 68 19.16 13.57 -8.33
CA VAL A 68 19.89 12.56 -9.13
C VAL A 68 20.34 13.16 -10.45
N LEU A 69 19.49 13.93 -11.13
CA LEU A 69 19.85 14.62 -12.38
C LEU A 69 20.98 15.63 -12.15
N PHE A 70 20.94 16.37 -11.04
CA PHE A 70 22.00 17.33 -10.68
C PHE A 70 23.33 16.63 -10.43
N ARG A 71 23.31 15.48 -9.74
CA ARG A 71 24.51 14.67 -9.51
C ARG A 71 25.06 14.06 -10.79
N LEU A 72 24.19 13.66 -11.72
CA LEU A 72 24.59 13.15 -13.03
C LEU A 72 25.19 14.26 -13.93
N ASN A 73 24.85 15.52 -13.67
CA ASN A 73 25.44 16.66 -14.39
C ASN A 73 26.95 16.80 -14.15
N ASP A 74 27.41 16.45 -12.95
CA ASP A 74 28.84 16.40 -12.59
C ASP A 74 29.11 15.23 -11.63
N PRO A 75 29.17 13.99 -12.13
CA PRO A 75 29.20 12.79 -11.30
C PRO A 75 30.49 12.62 -10.49
N PHE A 76 31.57 13.29 -10.91
CA PHE A 76 32.88 13.20 -10.27
C PHE A 76 33.35 14.49 -9.59
N GLY A 77 32.54 15.56 -9.66
CA GLY A 77 32.92 16.86 -9.07
C GLY A 77 34.00 17.61 -9.83
N PHE A 78 34.17 17.32 -11.12
CA PHE A 78 35.19 17.98 -11.98
C PHE A 78 34.67 19.24 -12.67
N GLY A 79 33.43 19.66 -12.45
CA GLY A 79 32.81 20.83 -13.10
C GLY A 79 32.35 20.54 -14.54
N TRP A 80 32.00 19.30 -14.86
CA TRP A 80 31.68 18.86 -16.23
C TRP A 80 30.42 19.48 -16.83
N ASN A 81 29.43 19.80 -16.08
CA ASN A 81 28.17 20.40 -16.54
C ASN A 81 27.58 19.72 -17.80
N LEU A 82 27.43 18.39 -17.77
CA LEU A 82 27.07 17.56 -18.93
C LEU A 82 25.69 17.90 -19.52
N PHE A 83 24.75 18.34 -18.70
CA PHE A 83 23.38 18.68 -19.09
C PHE A 83 23.11 20.18 -19.09
N ASN A 84 24.13 21.02 -18.96
CA ASN A 84 24.04 22.48 -18.90
C ASN A 84 23.05 22.99 -17.81
N ILE A 85 23.02 22.33 -16.67
CA ILE A 85 22.18 22.73 -15.53
C ILE A 85 22.93 23.80 -14.74
N GLN A 86 22.49 25.06 -14.87
CA GLN A 86 23.16 26.18 -14.21
C GLN A 86 22.78 26.37 -12.73
N ASN A 87 21.54 25.99 -12.35
CA ASN A 87 21.03 26.13 -10.99
C ASN A 87 20.55 24.76 -10.47
N ALA A 88 21.40 24.08 -9.70
CA ALA A 88 21.09 22.78 -9.12
C ALA A 88 20.26 22.92 -7.83
N THR A 89 19.07 23.52 -7.93
CA THR A 89 18.12 23.62 -6.81
C THR A 89 16.89 22.80 -7.09
N VAL A 90 16.45 22.02 -6.08
CA VAL A 90 15.21 21.23 -6.18
C VAL A 90 14.03 22.19 -6.33
N ASP A 91 13.25 22.03 -7.38
CA ASP A 91 12.02 22.79 -7.61
C ASP A 91 10.82 22.06 -6.99
N TYR A 92 10.23 22.65 -5.96
CA TYR A 92 9.01 22.18 -5.32
C TYR A 92 7.78 22.76 -6.02
N PHE A 93 7.54 22.33 -7.26
CA PHE A 93 6.47 22.83 -8.13
C PHE A 93 5.05 22.49 -7.68
N LEU A 94 4.86 21.63 -6.65
CA LEU A 94 3.58 21.29 -6.05
C LEU A 94 3.51 21.78 -4.60
N GLU A 95 2.41 22.42 -4.26
CA GLU A 95 2.11 22.75 -2.87
C GLU A 95 1.92 21.47 -2.03
N PRO A 96 2.41 21.44 -0.78
CA PRO A 96 2.29 20.27 0.08
C PRO A 96 0.86 19.73 0.22
N ILE A 97 -0.14 20.63 0.26
CA ILE A 97 -1.55 20.22 0.36
C ILE A 97 -2.05 19.52 -0.89
N VAL A 98 -1.58 19.93 -2.07
CA VAL A 98 -1.94 19.30 -3.34
C VAL A 98 -1.34 17.90 -3.42
N LEU A 99 -0.05 17.79 -3.09
CA LEU A 99 0.65 16.50 -3.03
C LEU A 99 -0.04 15.53 -2.07
N TRP A 100 -0.33 16.00 -0.86
CA TRP A 100 -1.03 15.19 0.15
C TRP A 100 -2.41 14.75 -0.33
N THR A 101 -3.17 15.64 -0.97
CA THR A 101 -4.50 15.32 -1.52
C THR A 101 -4.41 14.23 -2.59
N ILE A 102 -3.42 14.29 -3.48
CA ILE A 102 -3.17 13.25 -4.50
C ILE A 102 -2.87 11.91 -3.82
N MET A 103 -2.00 11.90 -2.80
CA MET A 103 -1.66 10.69 -2.04
C MET A 103 -2.90 10.05 -1.41
N VAL A 104 -3.77 10.85 -0.79
CA VAL A 104 -5.02 10.37 -0.19
C VAL A 104 -5.95 9.77 -1.24
N ILE A 105 -6.15 10.45 -2.37
CA ILE A 105 -7.02 9.97 -3.46
C ILE A 105 -6.51 8.63 -4.00
N VAL A 106 -5.21 8.51 -4.27
CA VAL A 106 -4.61 7.27 -4.80
C VAL A 106 -4.74 6.13 -3.78
N THR A 107 -4.49 6.40 -2.50
CA THR A 107 -4.63 5.40 -1.42
C THR A 107 -6.08 4.91 -1.31
N LEU A 108 -7.06 5.82 -1.33
CA LEU A 108 -8.48 5.48 -1.29
C LEU A 108 -8.92 4.69 -2.54
N ALA A 109 -8.42 5.05 -3.72
CA ALA A 109 -8.70 4.30 -4.95
C ALA A 109 -8.17 2.86 -4.85
N GLY A 110 -6.94 2.65 -4.36
CA GLY A 110 -6.39 1.32 -4.11
C GLY A 110 -7.21 0.52 -3.11
N HIS A 111 -7.70 1.17 -2.04
CA HIS A 111 -8.60 0.56 -1.06
C HIS A 111 -9.91 0.11 -1.72
N MET A 112 -10.58 0.98 -2.48
CA MET A 112 -11.84 0.65 -3.15
C MET A 112 -11.68 -0.54 -4.10
N ILE A 113 -10.63 -0.57 -4.91
CA ILE A 113 -10.33 -1.69 -5.82
C ILE A 113 -10.13 -2.98 -5.02
N SER A 114 -9.37 -2.95 -3.93
CA SER A 114 -9.14 -4.12 -3.07
C SER A 114 -10.44 -4.67 -2.47
N VAL A 115 -11.34 -3.78 -2.02
CA VAL A 115 -12.64 -4.18 -1.45
C VAL A 115 -13.53 -4.83 -2.52
N VAL A 116 -13.61 -4.27 -3.73
CA VAL A 116 -14.37 -4.86 -4.84
C VAL A 116 -13.84 -6.24 -5.20
N LEU A 117 -12.52 -6.39 -5.34
CA LEU A 117 -11.89 -7.69 -5.65
C LEU A 117 -12.14 -8.73 -4.54
N ALA A 118 -12.06 -8.31 -3.27
CA ALA A 118 -12.35 -9.18 -2.14
C ALA A 118 -13.83 -9.61 -2.10
N HIS A 119 -14.74 -8.69 -2.42
CA HIS A 119 -16.17 -8.98 -2.55
C HIS A 119 -16.43 -10.02 -3.64
N ASP A 120 -15.96 -9.77 -4.85
CA ASP A 120 -16.16 -10.67 -5.99
C ASP A 120 -15.60 -12.08 -5.70
N LEU A 121 -14.44 -12.12 -5.04
CA LEU A 121 -13.82 -13.38 -4.66
C LEU A 121 -14.63 -14.12 -3.57
N ALA A 122 -15.13 -13.38 -2.55
CA ALA A 122 -15.95 -13.95 -1.50
C ALA A 122 -17.24 -14.54 -2.05
N VAL A 123 -17.91 -13.84 -2.97
CA VAL A 123 -19.12 -14.34 -3.65
C VAL A 123 -18.82 -15.63 -4.44
N LYS A 124 -17.68 -15.69 -5.14
CA LYS A 124 -17.27 -16.88 -5.92
C LYS A 124 -16.95 -18.09 -5.05
N ILE A 125 -16.38 -17.87 -3.86
CA ILE A 125 -15.94 -18.96 -2.97
C ILE A 125 -17.06 -19.43 -2.03
N PHE A 126 -17.76 -18.47 -1.41
CA PHE A 126 -18.73 -18.77 -0.33
C PHE A 126 -20.21 -18.68 -0.77
N GLY A 127 -20.47 -18.21 -2.00
CA GLY A 127 -21.83 -17.94 -2.49
C GLY A 127 -22.46 -16.68 -1.85
N HIS A 128 -23.57 -16.22 -2.43
CA HIS A 128 -24.20 -14.95 -2.04
C HIS A 128 -24.67 -14.86 -0.59
N GLN A 129 -25.17 -15.96 0.00
CA GLN A 129 -25.73 -15.92 1.35
C GLN A 129 -24.69 -15.85 2.47
N GLN A 130 -23.48 -16.34 2.23
CA GLN A 130 -22.41 -16.39 3.23
C GLN A 130 -21.32 -15.36 2.98
N SER A 131 -21.25 -14.82 1.77
CA SER A 131 -20.27 -13.81 1.38
C SER A 131 -20.33 -12.56 2.27
N ASP A 132 -21.53 -12.10 2.62
CA ASP A 132 -21.71 -10.88 3.44
C ASP A 132 -21.04 -10.99 4.81
N LYS A 133 -21.18 -12.12 5.48
CA LYS A 133 -20.60 -12.34 6.82
C LYS A 133 -19.07 -12.46 6.77
N THR A 134 -18.53 -13.12 5.76
CA THR A 134 -17.10 -13.29 5.58
C THR A 134 -16.41 -12.01 5.12
N GLN A 135 -17.10 -11.17 4.35
CA GLN A 135 -16.59 -9.89 3.84
C GLN A 135 -16.32 -8.88 4.96
N TYR A 136 -17.15 -8.79 5.99
CA TYR A 136 -16.94 -7.84 7.09
C TYR A 136 -15.55 -7.96 7.73
N ILE A 137 -14.99 -9.17 7.76
CA ILE A 137 -13.68 -9.42 8.34
C ILE A 137 -12.58 -8.84 7.43
N PHE A 138 -12.67 -9.10 6.13
CA PHE A 138 -11.72 -8.56 5.16
C PHE A 138 -11.86 -7.05 5.01
N LEU A 139 -13.09 -6.53 5.06
CA LEU A 139 -13.36 -5.09 5.06
C LEU A 139 -12.69 -4.43 6.27
N PHE A 140 -12.83 -5.00 7.46
CA PHE A 140 -12.18 -4.48 8.66
C PHE A 140 -10.65 -4.41 8.51
N ILE A 141 -10.03 -5.45 7.95
CA ILE A 141 -8.57 -5.47 7.73
C ILE A 141 -8.16 -4.40 6.72
N THR A 142 -8.87 -4.30 5.59
CA THR A 142 -8.53 -3.31 4.56
C THR A 142 -8.72 -1.88 5.06
N VAL A 143 -9.76 -1.61 5.86
CA VAL A 143 -9.96 -0.31 6.52
C VAL A 143 -8.82 -0.03 7.51
N ALA A 144 -8.44 -0.99 8.35
CA ALA A 144 -7.35 -0.82 9.30
C ALA A 144 -6.01 -0.52 8.59
N LEU A 145 -5.71 -1.23 7.51
CA LEU A 145 -4.52 -0.97 6.68
C LEU A 145 -4.57 0.42 6.02
N THR A 146 -5.74 0.84 5.55
CA THR A 146 -5.91 2.18 4.97
C THR A 146 -5.72 3.28 6.01
N LEU A 147 -6.28 3.14 7.20
CA LEU A 147 -6.09 4.10 8.29
C LEU A 147 -4.63 4.17 8.71
N GLN A 148 -3.94 3.02 8.80
CA GLN A 148 -2.51 2.98 9.07
C GLN A 148 -1.71 3.70 7.98
N ALA A 149 -2.03 3.45 6.70
CA ALA A 149 -1.38 4.11 5.57
C ALA A 149 -1.55 5.64 5.62
N LEU A 150 -2.78 6.12 5.83
CA LEU A 150 -3.09 7.54 5.94
C LEU A 150 -2.41 8.19 7.17
N PHE A 151 -2.34 7.46 8.28
CA PHE A 151 -1.62 7.92 9.46
C PHE A 151 -0.13 8.12 9.17
N VAL A 152 0.52 7.14 8.53
CA VAL A 152 1.95 7.25 8.14
C VAL A 152 2.18 8.40 7.17
N LEU A 153 1.27 8.63 6.21
CA LEU A 153 1.35 9.75 5.26
C LEU A 153 1.10 11.12 5.90
N SER A 154 0.45 11.17 7.07
CA SER A 154 0.17 12.43 7.79
C SER A 154 1.29 12.86 8.75
N VAL A 155 2.21 11.94 9.07
CA VAL A 155 3.37 12.25 9.95
C VAL A 155 4.47 12.87 9.09
N PRO A 156 4.94 14.09 9.43
CA PRO A 156 5.97 14.81 8.70
C PRO A 156 7.36 14.15 8.79
#